data_40ca1de353124590fc0b3304072b381d
#
_entry.id   40ca1de353124590fc0b3304072b381d
#
_cell.length_a   1.000
_cell.length_b   1.000
_cell.length_c   1.000
_cell.angle_alpha   90.00
_cell.angle_beta   90.00
_cell.angle_gamma   90.00
#
_symmetry.space_group_name_H-M   'P 1'
#
loop_
_entity.id
_entity.type
_entity.pdbx_description
1 polymer ?
#
loop_
_entity_poly.entity_id
_entity_poly.type
_entity_poly.pdbx_seq_one_letter_code
_entity_poly.pdbx_strand_id
1 'polypeptide(L)'
;VAHHAVVRSGAESGNVAIVGGAGPIGLLVAAVLKGLGVTTIVTELSEARKAKALSSGVADYVIDPTTEDVKARVLELSGGIGADIGFECAGVNAVLDTMLDTVRPAGVVVNVSIWGKPATIDMQKLVLKEIDLRGTIAYVRDHEAVIKMVQDGVVDLAPFITGRIQLEELISEGFTTLIEHNDTAVKILVRS
;
A
#
# COMPACT_ATOMS: atom_id res chain seq x y z
N VAL A 1 -5.62 9.47 -3.85
CA VAL A 1 -4.27 9.26 -3.28
C VAL A 1 -3.65 7.97 -3.80
N ALA A 2 -4.23 6.80 -3.52
CA ALA A 2 -3.69 5.50 -3.94
C ALA A 2 -3.51 5.40 -5.47
N HIS A 3 -4.54 5.75 -6.24
CA HIS A 3 -4.48 5.79 -7.70
C HIS A 3 -3.35 6.72 -8.19
N HIS A 4 -3.23 7.91 -7.60
CA HIS A 4 -2.16 8.85 -7.93
C HIS A 4 -0.77 8.27 -7.68
N ALA A 5 -0.58 7.60 -6.54
CA ALA A 5 0.67 6.92 -6.23
C ALA A 5 1.02 5.84 -7.27
N VAL A 6 0.03 5.03 -7.67
CA VAL A 6 0.20 3.99 -8.69
C VAL A 6 0.52 4.60 -10.07
N VAL A 7 -0.18 5.65 -10.48
CA VAL A 7 0.17 6.37 -11.73
C VAL A 7 1.60 6.92 -11.68
N ARG A 8 2.00 7.52 -10.57
CA ARG A 8 3.36 8.04 -10.40
C ARG A 8 4.43 6.96 -10.39
N SER A 9 4.08 5.73 -10.04
CA SER A 9 5.03 4.61 -10.08
C SER A 9 5.35 4.15 -11.50
N GLY A 10 4.44 4.35 -12.44
CA GLY A 10 4.53 3.79 -13.78
C GLY A 10 4.19 2.29 -13.81
N ALA A 11 3.39 1.80 -12.84
CA ALA A 11 2.98 0.40 -12.79
C ALA A 11 2.18 -0.02 -14.03
N GLU A 12 2.50 -1.19 -14.56
CA GLU A 12 1.85 -1.80 -15.72
C GLU A 12 1.44 -3.24 -15.42
N SER A 13 0.48 -3.75 -16.18
CA SER A 13 0.06 -5.15 -16.08
C SER A 13 1.25 -6.10 -16.24
N GLY A 14 1.32 -7.13 -15.38
CA GLY A 14 2.41 -8.09 -15.35
C GLY A 14 3.60 -7.69 -14.46
N ASN A 15 3.66 -6.47 -13.94
CA ASN A 15 4.65 -6.11 -12.92
C ASN A 15 4.43 -6.88 -11.62
N VAL A 16 5.48 -6.94 -10.80
CA VAL A 16 5.44 -7.37 -9.41
C VAL A 16 5.64 -6.13 -8.52
N ALA A 17 4.71 -5.87 -7.61
CA ALA A 17 4.81 -4.76 -6.67
C ALA A 17 4.78 -5.24 -5.23
N ILE A 18 5.61 -4.61 -4.38
CA ILE A 18 5.56 -4.78 -2.92
C ILE A 18 4.99 -3.52 -2.28
N VAL A 19 4.02 -3.70 -1.38
CA VAL A 19 3.35 -2.64 -0.62
C VAL A 19 3.68 -2.82 0.86
N GLY A 20 4.37 -1.86 1.44
CA GLY A 20 4.76 -1.84 2.85
C GLY A 20 3.70 -1.19 3.72
N GLY A 21 2.97 -2.01 4.47
CA GLY A 21 1.86 -1.64 5.32
C GLY A 21 0.48 -1.88 4.68
N ALA A 22 -0.42 -2.54 5.43
CA ALA A 22 -1.81 -2.80 5.06
C ALA A 22 -2.79 -1.86 5.80
N GLY A 23 -2.38 -0.63 6.06
CA GLY A 23 -3.29 0.44 6.49
C GLY A 23 -4.22 0.89 5.35
N PRO A 24 -5.09 1.89 5.59
CA PRO A 24 -6.05 2.35 4.58
C PRO A 24 -5.43 2.72 3.23
N ILE A 25 -4.25 3.36 3.24
CA ILE A 25 -3.56 3.76 2.01
C ILE A 25 -2.95 2.54 1.30
N GLY A 26 -2.23 1.67 2.04
CA GLY A 26 -1.61 0.48 1.45
C GLY A 26 -2.63 -0.49 0.85
N LEU A 27 -3.75 -0.74 1.52
CA LEU A 27 -4.84 -1.56 0.99
C LEU A 27 -5.43 -0.98 -0.30
N LEU A 28 -5.61 0.35 -0.38
CA LEU A 28 -6.13 0.98 -1.58
C LEU A 28 -5.09 1.04 -2.71
N VAL A 29 -3.79 1.16 -2.41
CA VAL A 29 -2.71 1.00 -3.40
C VAL A 29 -2.74 -0.42 -3.96
N ALA A 30 -2.81 -1.43 -3.09
CA ALA A 30 -2.92 -2.83 -3.50
C ALA A 30 -4.17 -3.09 -4.37
N ALA A 31 -5.32 -2.49 -4.02
CA ALA A 31 -6.55 -2.60 -4.81
C ALA A 31 -6.40 -2.03 -6.23
N VAL A 32 -5.77 -0.88 -6.39
CA VAL A 32 -5.53 -0.28 -7.70
C VAL A 32 -4.53 -1.11 -8.50
N LEU A 33 -3.43 -1.58 -7.89
CA LEU A 33 -2.44 -2.46 -8.52
C LEU A 33 -3.08 -3.75 -9.01
N LYS A 34 -3.89 -4.39 -8.16
CA LYS A 34 -4.62 -5.62 -8.52
C LYS A 34 -5.54 -5.39 -9.70
N GLY A 35 -6.27 -4.26 -9.72
CA GLY A 35 -7.14 -3.87 -10.82
C GLY A 35 -6.39 -3.64 -12.15
N LEU A 36 -5.10 -3.30 -12.08
CA LEU A 36 -4.21 -3.15 -13.25
C LEU A 36 -3.58 -4.48 -13.71
N GLY A 37 -3.79 -5.59 -12.99
CA GLY A 37 -3.15 -6.87 -13.29
C GLY A 37 -1.69 -6.96 -12.83
N VAL A 38 -1.34 -6.24 -11.77
CA VAL A 38 -0.04 -6.30 -11.11
C VAL A 38 -0.08 -7.38 -10.04
N THR A 39 0.96 -8.21 -9.95
CA THR A 39 1.13 -9.14 -8.82
C THR A 39 1.48 -8.35 -7.56
N THR A 40 0.63 -8.44 -6.54
CA THR A 40 0.71 -7.58 -5.35
C THR A 40 1.15 -8.37 -4.13
N ILE A 41 2.28 -7.97 -3.56
CA ILE A 41 2.84 -8.51 -2.31
C ILE A 41 2.66 -7.44 -1.23
N VAL A 42 2.02 -7.77 -0.11
CA VAL A 42 1.82 -6.84 1.00
C VAL A 42 2.65 -7.28 2.19
N THR A 43 3.35 -6.35 2.86
CA THR A 43 4.00 -6.62 4.15
C THR A 43 3.24 -5.94 5.27
N GLU A 44 2.93 -6.67 6.36
CA GLU A 44 2.16 -6.14 7.49
C GLU A 44 2.47 -6.93 8.77
N LEU A 45 2.43 -6.24 9.92
CA LEU A 45 2.66 -6.82 11.25
C LEU A 45 1.37 -7.29 11.92
N SER A 46 0.27 -6.55 11.73
CA SER A 46 -1.01 -6.81 12.37
C SER A 46 -1.72 -7.99 11.73
N GLU A 47 -2.06 -9.00 12.53
CA GLU A 47 -2.83 -10.17 12.08
C GLU A 47 -4.17 -9.78 11.45
N ALA A 48 -4.88 -8.80 12.04
CA ALA A 48 -6.16 -8.33 11.54
C ALA A 48 -6.01 -7.69 10.15
N ARG A 49 -4.96 -6.89 9.94
CA ARG A 49 -4.68 -6.24 8.66
C ARG A 49 -4.15 -7.21 7.61
N LYS A 50 -3.34 -8.21 7.99
CA LYS A 50 -2.92 -9.31 7.10
C LYS A 50 -4.14 -10.09 6.60
N ALA A 51 -5.03 -10.49 7.52
CA ALA A 51 -6.27 -11.16 7.17
C ALA A 51 -7.16 -10.29 6.26
N LYS A 52 -7.22 -8.98 6.50
CA LYS A 52 -7.96 -8.03 5.67
C LYS A 52 -7.41 -7.93 4.25
N ALA A 53 -6.08 -7.84 4.10
CA ALA A 53 -5.43 -7.79 2.79
C ALA A 53 -5.74 -9.03 1.95
N LEU A 54 -5.71 -10.22 2.57
CA LEU A 54 -6.05 -11.48 1.91
C LEU A 54 -7.55 -11.58 1.60
N SER A 55 -8.42 -11.34 2.59
CA SER A 55 -9.87 -11.53 2.44
C SER A 55 -10.52 -10.54 1.47
N SER A 56 -9.93 -9.36 1.29
CA SER A 56 -10.38 -8.39 0.29
C SER A 56 -9.90 -8.71 -1.14
N GLY A 57 -9.04 -9.72 -1.31
CA GLY A 57 -8.53 -10.15 -2.62
C GLY A 57 -7.54 -9.19 -3.29
N VAL A 58 -7.06 -8.17 -2.57
CA VAL A 58 -6.15 -7.17 -3.14
C VAL A 58 -4.67 -7.55 -3.04
N ALA A 59 -4.32 -8.47 -2.16
CA ALA A 59 -2.99 -9.04 -2.05
C ALA A 59 -2.97 -10.46 -2.63
N ASP A 60 -2.03 -10.73 -3.54
CA ASP A 60 -1.74 -12.10 -3.98
C ASP A 60 -0.94 -12.84 -2.89
N TYR A 61 -0.08 -12.10 -2.18
CA TYR A 61 0.74 -12.60 -1.09
C TYR A 61 0.81 -11.59 0.05
N VAL A 62 0.85 -12.11 1.26
CA VAL A 62 1.07 -11.30 2.48
C VAL A 62 2.25 -11.90 3.22
N ILE A 63 3.21 -11.05 3.60
CA ILE A 63 4.44 -11.43 4.30
C ILE A 63 4.46 -10.74 5.66
N ASP A 64 4.72 -11.51 6.71
CA ASP A 64 4.99 -10.99 8.04
C ASP A 64 6.51 -10.78 8.21
N PRO A 65 7.01 -9.54 8.27
CA PRO A 65 8.43 -9.28 8.37
C PRO A 65 9.05 -9.69 9.72
N THR A 66 8.24 -10.10 10.70
CA THR A 66 8.73 -10.62 11.98
C THR A 66 9.04 -12.11 11.95
N THR A 67 8.46 -12.85 11.01
CA THR A 67 8.55 -14.30 10.92
C THR A 67 9.17 -14.79 9.62
N GLU A 68 9.24 -13.92 8.59
CA GLU A 68 9.74 -14.27 7.27
C GLU A 68 10.84 -13.31 6.80
N ASP A 69 11.78 -13.82 6.03
CA ASP A 69 12.74 -13.01 5.27
C ASP A 69 12.03 -12.40 4.05
N VAL A 70 11.62 -11.14 4.17
CA VAL A 70 10.88 -10.43 3.13
C VAL A 70 11.64 -10.43 1.81
N LYS A 71 12.97 -10.21 1.84
CA LYS A 71 13.78 -10.15 0.63
C LYS A 71 13.84 -11.51 -0.08
N ALA A 72 14.11 -12.57 0.65
CA ALA A 72 14.12 -13.91 0.09
C ALA A 72 12.77 -14.28 -0.53
N ARG A 73 11.68 -13.93 0.16
CA ARG A 73 10.34 -14.22 -0.29
C ARG A 73 9.95 -13.42 -1.55
N VAL A 74 10.30 -12.13 -1.60
CA VAL A 74 10.07 -11.30 -2.80
C VAL A 74 10.87 -11.82 -3.99
N LEU A 75 12.12 -12.21 -3.80
CA LEU A 75 12.94 -12.82 -4.87
C LEU A 75 12.30 -14.11 -5.39
N GLU A 76 11.84 -14.98 -4.52
CA GLU A 76 11.11 -16.20 -4.92
C GLU A 76 9.88 -15.88 -5.78
N LEU A 77 9.05 -14.93 -5.33
CA LEU A 77 7.80 -14.55 -5.99
C LEU A 77 7.99 -13.76 -7.29
N SER A 78 9.16 -13.18 -7.50
CA SER A 78 9.52 -12.38 -8.68
C SER A 78 10.48 -13.11 -9.64
N GLY A 79 10.64 -14.43 -9.49
CA GLY A 79 11.55 -15.19 -10.34
C GLY A 79 13.04 -14.87 -10.15
N GLY A 80 13.44 -14.43 -8.97
CA GLY A 80 14.83 -14.13 -8.58
C GLY A 80 15.28 -12.70 -8.90
N ILE A 81 14.42 -11.85 -9.46
CA ILE A 81 14.80 -10.52 -9.96
C ILE A 81 14.57 -9.43 -8.92
N GLY A 82 13.56 -9.55 -8.09
CA GLY A 82 13.04 -8.53 -7.19
C GLY A 82 11.76 -7.86 -7.72
N ALA A 83 11.09 -7.09 -6.88
CA ALA A 83 9.88 -6.39 -7.29
C ALA A 83 10.20 -5.24 -8.26
N ASP A 84 9.35 -4.99 -9.24
CA ASP A 84 9.48 -3.83 -10.13
C ASP A 84 9.28 -2.52 -9.37
N ILE A 85 8.35 -2.53 -8.42
CA ILE A 85 7.91 -1.34 -7.70
C ILE A 85 7.72 -1.65 -6.22
N GLY A 86 8.20 -0.74 -5.36
CA GLY A 86 7.93 -0.74 -3.91
C GLY A 86 7.10 0.49 -3.53
N PHE A 87 6.07 0.30 -2.70
CA PHE A 87 5.28 1.40 -2.13
C PHE A 87 5.48 1.45 -0.62
N GLU A 88 6.04 2.55 -0.13
CA GLU A 88 6.17 2.83 1.30
C GLU A 88 4.88 3.51 1.79
N CYS A 89 4.06 2.80 2.58
CA CYS A 89 2.76 3.25 3.06
C CYS A 89 2.64 3.31 4.60
N ALA A 90 3.73 3.07 5.33
CA ALA A 90 3.73 2.99 6.79
C ALA A 90 4.39 4.21 7.49
N GLY A 91 5.27 4.93 6.80
CA GLY A 91 5.99 6.09 7.35
C GLY A 91 7.07 5.73 8.37
N VAL A 92 7.75 4.58 8.16
CA VAL A 92 8.81 4.10 9.06
C VAL A 92 10.04 3.63 8.30
N ASN A 93 11.24 3.89 8.84
CA ASN A 93 12.50 3.56 8.19
C ASN A 93 12.63 2.07 7.83
N ALA A 94 12.16 1.17 8.68
CA ALA A 94 12.24 -0.27 8.41
C ALA A 94 11.50 -0.66 7.13
N VAL A 95 10.35 -0.05 6.86
CA VAL A 95 9.58 -0.32 5.63
C VAL A 95 10.27 0.30 4.42
N LEU A 96 10.74 1.55 4.52
CA LEU A 96 11.49 2.17 3.42
C LEU A 96 12.75 1.36 3.05
N ASP A 97 13.49 0.91 4.05
CA ASP A 97 14.67 0.08 3.86
C ASP A 97 14.34 -1.26 3.19
N THR A 98 13.23 -1.87 3.60
CA THR A 98 12.69 -3.08 2.96
C THR A 98 12.35 -2.83 1.48
N MET A 99 11.73 -1.70 1.14
CA MET A 99 11.43 -1.37 -0.27
C MET A 99 12.72 -1.24 -1.09
N LEU A 100 13.74 -0.54 -0.56
CA LEU A 100 15.03 -0.41 -1.23
C LEU A 100 15.76 -1.77 -1.39
N ASP A 101 15.60 -2.68 -0.43
CA ASP A 101 16.22 -4.02 -0.50
C ASP A 101 15.54 -4.96 -1.49
N THR A 102 14.23 -4.88 -1.61
CA THR A 102 13.41 -5.85 -2.35
C THR A 102 13.12 -5.47 -3.79
N VAL A 103 13.17 -4.19 -4.11
CA VAL A 103 13.01 -3.72 -5.50
C VAL A 103 14.22 -4.11 -6.34
N ARG A 104 14.01 -4.53 -7.58
CA ARG A 104 15.07 -4.88 -8.53
C ARG A 104 15.97 -3.70 -8.90
N PRO A 105 17.13 -3.92 -9.51
CA PRO A 105 17.88 -2.84 -10.14
C PRO A 105 17.04 -2.08 -11.16
N ALA A 106 17.24 -0.77 -11.25
CA ALA A 106 16.46 0.17 -12.05
C ALA A 106 14.95 0.12 -11.80
N GLY A 107 14.53 -0.31 -10.59
CA GLY A 107 13.15 -0.32 -10.17
C GLY A 107 12.73 1.01 -9.52
N VAL A 108 11.49 1.09 -9.10
CA VAL A 108 10.88 2.31 -8.55
C VAL A 108 10.45 2.10 -7.11
N VAL A 109 10.78 3.03 -6.23
CA VAL A 109 10.20 3.10 -4.87
C VAL A 109 9.37 4.38 -4.76
N VAL A 110 8.10 4.26 -4.40
CA VAL A 110 7.19 5.38 -4.18
C VAL A 110 6.91 5.54 -2.69
N ASN A 111 7.33 6.66 -2.12
CA ASN A 111 6.94 7.04 -0.76
C ASN A 111 5.56 7.70 -0.80
N VAL A 112 4.57 7.05 -0.20
CA VAL A 112 3.17 7.50 -0.16
C VAL A 112 2.80 8.07 1.20
N SER A 113 3.47 7.61 2.25
CA SER A 113 3.21 8.00 3.62
C SER A 113 3.69 9.41 3.94
N ILE A 114 3.02 10.04 4.91
CA ILE A 114 3.48 11.28 5.55
C ILE A 114 4.24 10.90 6.82
N TRP A 115 5.48 11.33 6.91
CA TRP A 115 6.39 10.95 7.99
C TRP A 115 6.27 11.89 9.18
N GLY A 116 6.16 11.33 10.39
CA GLY A 116 6.19 12.09 11.64
C GLY A 116 7.60 12.51 12.10
N LYS A 117 8.65 11.91 11.51
CA LYS A 117 10.06 12.17 11.80
C LYS A 117 10.87 12.10 10.50
N PRO A 118 12.05 12.76 10.43
CA PRO A 118 12.93 12.61 9.28
C PRO A 118 13.30 11.15 9.00
N ALA A 119 13.27 10.77 7.72
CA ALA A 119 13.70 9.46 7.26
C ALA A 119 15.22 9.37 7.17
N THR A 120 15.76 8.18 7.41
CA THR A 120 17.16 7.84 7.11
C THR A 120 17.18 6.94 5.89
N ILE A 121 18.01 7.24 4.91
CA ILE A 121 18.13 6.47 3.66
C ILE A 121 19.55 5.99 3.51
N ASP A 122 19.73 4.68 3.29
CA ASP A 122 21.00 4.13 2.82
C ASP A 122 21.18 4.46 1.34
N MET A 123 21.96 5.50 1.09
CA MET A 123 22.22 5.99 -0.26
C MET A 123 22.98 4.96 -1.12
N GLN A 124 23.72 4.03 -0.53
CA GLN A 124 24.40 2.98 -1.30
C GLN A 124 23.39 2.03 -1.94
N LYS A 125 22.33 1.62 -1.21
CA LYS A 125 21.27 0.77 -1.77
C LYS A 125 20.61 1.45 -2.99
N LEU A 126 20.33 2.74 -2.88
CA LEU A 126 19.72 3.52 -3.96
C LEU A 126 20.63 3.62 -5.18
N VAL A 127 21.90 3.99 -4.97
CA VAL A 127 22.87 4.24 -6.07
C VAL A 127 23.29 2.93 -6.75
N LEU A 128 23.64 1.89 -5.97
CA LEU A 128 24.14 0.62 -6.53
C LEU A 128 23.09 -0.16 -7.32
N LYS A 129 21.81 0.11 -7.07
CA LYS A 129 20.68 -0.49 -7.79
C LYS A 129 20.02 0.48 -8.77
N GLU A 130 20.48 1.72 -8.88
CA GLU A 130 19.90 2.76 -9.75
C GLU A 130 18.39 2.95 -9.51
N ILE A 131 17.95 2.92 -8.24
CA ILE A 131 16.54 2.99 -7.87
C ILE A 131 16.01 4.41 -8.05
N ASP A 132 14.88 4.56 -8.74
CA ASP A 132 14.06 5.76 -8.72
C ASP A 132 13.28 5.88 -7.42
N LEU A 133 13.66 6.79 -6.53
CA LEU A 133 12.88 7.12 -5.34
C LEU A 133 11.96 8.31 -5.62
N ARG A 134 10.66 8.09 -5.58
CA ARG A 134 9.63 9.09 -5.91
C ARG A 134 8.75 9.41 -4.70
N GLY A 135 8.46 10.68 -4.48
CA GLY A 135 7.43 11.11 -3.53
C GLY A 135 6.09 11.30 -4.22
N THR A 136 5.00 11.12 -3.47
CA THR A 136 3.64 11.44 -3.93
C THR A 136 2.85 12.09 -2.80
N ILE A 137 1.93 12.97 -3.14
CA ILE A 137 1.00 13.61 -2.20
C ILE A 137 -0.36 13.82 -2.84
N ALA A 138 -1.41 13.55 -2.09
CA ALA A 138 -2.79 13.77 -2.50
C ALA A 138 -3.12 13.19 -3.90
N TYR A 139 -3.64 14.01 -4.81
CA TYR A 139 -4.07 13.59 -6.15
C TYR A 139 -4.21 14.82 -7.07
N VAL A 140 -4.08 14.60 -8.39
CA VAL A 140 -4.29 15.63 -9.40
C VAL A 140 -5.13 15.04 -10.52
N ARG A 141 -6.40 15.45 -10.63
CA ARG A 141 -7.35 14.98 -11.67
C ARG A 141 -7.63 13.46 -11.66
N ASP A 142 -7.43 12.81 -10.51
CA ASP A 142 -7.60 11.34 -10.39
C ASP A 142 -9.07 10.91 -10.20
N HIS A 143 -9.97 11.83 -9.84
CA HIS A 143 -11.34 11.49 -9.44
C HIS A 143 -12.11 10.76 -10.54
N GLU A 144 -12.09 11.26 -11.77
CA GLU A 144 -12.82 10.67 -12.90
C GLU A 144 -12.30 9.25 -13.19
N ALA A 145 -10.99 9.07 -13.19
CA ALA A 145 -10.37 7.76 -13.40
C ALA A 145 -10.77 6.76 -12.30
N VAL A 146 -10.73 7.17 -11.03
CA VAL A 146 -11.11 6.31 -9.89
C VAL A 146 -12.60 5.98 -9.93
N ILE A 147 -13.47 6.95 -10.22
CA ILE A 147 -14.91 6.69 -10.36
C ILE A 147 -15.15 5.66 -11.47
N LYS A 148 -14.48 5.83 -12.62
CA LYS A 148 -14.58 4.86 -13.72
C LYS A 148 -14.09 3.47 -13.32
N MET A 149 -12.96 3.34 -12.62
CA MET A 149 -12.46 2.05 -12.14
C MET A 149 -13.48 1.32 -11.25
N VAL A 150 -14.18 2.06 -10.38
CA VAL A 150 -15.22 1.49 -9.52
C VAL A 150 -16.46 1.11 -10.33
N GLN A 151 -16.91 1.97 -11.26
CA GLN A 151 -18.06 1.70 -12.13
C GLN A 151 -17.84 0.48 -13.04
N ASP A 152 -16.62 0.31 -13.55
CA ASP A 152 -16.24 -0.82 -14.40
C ASP A 152 -15.96 -2.11 -13.60
N GLY A 153 -16.05 -2.06 -12.27
CA GLY A 153 -15.77 -3.21 -11.39
C GLY A 153 -14.27 -3.59 -11.30
N VAL A 154 -13.38 -2.71 -11.76
CA VAL A 154 -11.91 -2.92 -11.68
C VAL A 154 -11.42 -2.83 -10.25
N VAL A 155 -12.03 -1.96 -9.43
CA VAL A 155 -11.76 -1.80 -8.00
C VAL A 155 -13.06 -1.90 -7.22
N ASP A 156 -13.14 -2.84 -6.27
CA ASP A 156 -14.22 -2.91 -5.30
C ASP A 156 -13.81 -2.19 -4.01
N LEU A 157 -14.56 -1.16 -3.61
CA LEU A 157 -14.33 -0.40 -2.39
C LEU A 157 -15.13 -0.92 -1.19
N ALA A 158 -16.13 -1.78 -1.41
CA ALA A 158 -17.00 -2.27 -0.34
C ALA A 158 -16.26 -2.96 0.81
N PRO A 159 -15.23 -3.79 0.57
CA PRO A 159 -14.47 -4.44 1.63
C PRO A 159 -13.74 -3.47 2.58
N PHE A 160 -13.48 -2.23 2.14
CA PHE A 160 -12.73 -1.24 2.92
C PHE A 160 -13.61 -0.32 3.75
N ILE A 161 -14.94 -0.33 3.56
CA ILE A 161 -15.88 0.43 4.36
C ILE A 161 -16.17 -0.38 5.63
N THR A 162 -15.50 -0.04 6.72
CA THR A 162 -15.58 -0.76 8.00
C THR A 162 -16.57 -0.17 8.98
N GLY A 163 -17.13 1.00 8.69
CA GLY A 163 -18.16 1.64 9.52
C GLY A 163 -19.04 2.59 8.73
N ARG A 164 -20.29 2.74 9.17
CA ARG A 164 -21.24 3.75 8.72
C ARG A 164 -21.95 4.30 9.96
N ILE A 165 -21.75 5.60 10.21
CA ILE A 165 -22.23 6.27 11.42
C ILE A 165 -23.01 7.55 11.05
N GLN A 166 -23.77 8.07 11.99
CA GLN A 166 -24.41 9.39 11.88
C GLN A 166 -23.43 10.49 12.32
N LEU A 167 -23.73 11.74 11.97
CA LEU A 167 -22.86 12.87 12.31
C LEU A 167 -22.70 13.04 13.83
N GLU A 168 -23.75 12.77 14.60
CA GLU A 168 -23.76 12.87 16.06
C GLU A 168 -22.81 11.85 16.71
N GLU A 169 -22.52 10.74 16.02
CA GLU A 169 -21.65 9.66 16.49
C GLU A 169 -20.17 9.87 16.08
N LEU A 170 -19.86 10.98 15.40
CA LEU A 170 -18.53 11.22 14.81
C LEU A 170 -17.40 11.10 15.83
N ILE A 171 -17.59 11.57 17.07
CA ILE A 171 -16.58 11.52 18.12
C ILE A 171 -16.53 10.12 18.74
N SER A 172 -17.69 9.60 19.22
CA SER A 172 -17.75 8.35 19.98
C SER A 172 -17.44 7.12 19.13
N GLU A 173 -18.00 7.03 17.93
CA GLU A 173 -17.85 5.86 17.07
C GLU A 173 -16.85 6.09 15.92
N GLY A 174 -16.67 7.34 15.50
CA GLY A 174 -15.75 7.67 14.43
C GLY A 174 -14.31 7.78 14.92
N PHE A 175 -13.98 8.86 15.61
CA PHE A 175 -12.60 9.12 16.05
C PHE A 175 -12.11 8.13 17.10
N THR A 176 -12.95 7.75 18.05
CA THR A 176 -12.57 6.75 19.06
C THR A 176 -12.18 5.43 18.41
N THR A 177 -12.99 4.93 17.46
CA THR A 177 -12.67 3.70 16.73
C THR A 177 -11.37 3.80 15.94
N LEU A 178 -11.12 4.92 15.26
CA LEU A 178 -9.88 5.13 14.49
C LEU A 178 -8.64 5.26 15.37
N ILE A 179 -8.79 5.66 16.64
CA ILE A 179 -7.68 5.81 17.60
C ILE A 179 -7.43 4.49 18.34
N GLU A 180 -8.49 3.86 18.85
CA GLU A 180 -8.39 2.71 19.76
C GLU A 180 -8.44 1.36 19.05
N HIS A 181 -9.04 1.30 17.84
CA HIS A 181 -9.25 0.09 17.04
C HIS A 181 -8.75 0.24 15.60
N ASN A 182 -7.61 0.93 15.42
CA ASN A 182 -7.05 1.24 14.10
C ASN A 182 -6.52 0.01 13.35
N ASP A 183 -6.39 -1.13 13.98
CA ASP A 183 -5.99 -2.41 13.39
C ASP A 183 -7.12 -3.04 12.56
N THR A 184 -8.38 -2.78 12.91
CA THR A 184 -9.57 -3.29 12.20
C THR A 184 -10.30 -2.23 11.37
N ALA A 185 -10.16 -0.96 11.73
CA ALA A 185 -10.81 0.15 11.04
C ALA A 185 -10.02 0.59 9.80
N VAL A 186 -10.66 0.58 8.63
CA VAL A 186 -10.07 1.06 7.38
C VAL A 186 -10.71 2.38 6.95
N LYS A 187 -12.03 2.42 6.80
CA LYS A 187 -12.77 3.60 6.42
C LYS A 187 -14.14 3.64 7.08
N ILE A 188 -14.43 4.73 7.77
CA ILE A 188 -15.73 5.01 8.37
C ILE A 188 -16.42 6.10 7.57
N LEU A 189 -17.61 5.82 7.06
CA LEU A 189 -18.44 6.77 6.36
C LEU A 189 -19.39 7.44 7.35
N VAL A 190 -19.49 8.77 7.27
CA VAL A 190 -20.38 9.57 8.10
C VAL A 190 -21.55 10.06 7.24
N ARG A 191 -22.78 9.86 7.70
CA ARG A 191 -23.99 10.33 7.05
C ARG A 191 -24.44 11.63 7.75
N SER A 192 -24.74 12.65 6.98
CA SER A 192 -25.40 13.88 7.43
C SER A 192 -26.91 13.75 7.38
#